data_a93087a25ff2ea6b2628d359f953691f
#
_entry.id   a93087a25ff2ea6b2628d359f953691f
#
_cell.length_a   1.000
_cell.length_b   1.000
_cell.length_c   1.000
_cell.angle_alpha   90.00
_cell.angle_beta   90.00
_cell.angle_gamma   90.00
#
_symmetry.space_group_name_H-M   'P 1'
#
loop_
_entity.id
_entity.type
_entity.pdbx_description
1 polymer ?
#
loop_
_entity_poly.entity_id
_entity_poly.type
_entity_poly.pdbx_seq_one_letter_code
_entity_poly.pdbx_strand_id
1 'polypeptide(L)'
;MKTLKVGSKMENIQEIVRERAKSHEKVYALMSFVNKDNLKAVHRKQDRNKAPGMDGITKETYERNLETNLDSLIQRMKQFSYRPLPVKRVYIDKGNGKKRSLGLPSYEDRLVQGVMKEVLEGVYETKFYDFSYGFRPKRRAHDAVLRVNHHIMFNKVNYIVDCDIKGFFDNIDHRWMMKFLEHDIADKNFLRYIKRFLIGGILEEGKVITSDKGTVECQIK
;
A
#
# COMPACT_ATOMS: atom_id res chain seq x y z
N MET A 1 -28.75 -24.67 7.89
CA MET A 1 -27.77 -24.21 6.89
C MET A 1 -27.76 -22.69 6.91
N LYS A 2 -26.78 -22.08 7.56
CA LYS A 2 -26.60 -20.59 7.56
C LYS A 2 -25.90 -20.23 6.29
N THR A 3 -26.58 -19.55 5.39
CA THR A 3 -26.01 -18.88 4.20
C THR A 3 -25.04 -17.81 4.67
N LEU A 4 -23.75 -18.08 4.58
CA LEU A 4 -22.71 -17.08 4.73
C LEU A 4 -22.91 -16.05 3.60
N LYS A 5 -23.35 -14.84 3.95
CA LYS A 5 -23.34 -13.68 3.06
C LYS A 5 -21.90 -13.52 2.57
N VAL A 6 -21.73 -13.54 1.25
CA VAL A 6 -20.48 -13.24 0.56
C VAL A 6 -20.14 -11.77 0.79
N GLY A 7 -19.55 -11.45 1.96
CA GLY A 7 -18.80 -10.24 2.17
C GLY A 7 -17.60 -10.24 1.20
N SER A 8 -17.18 -9.09 0.71
CA SER A 8 -16.17 -9.00 -0.34
C SER A 8 -14.94 -9.84 0.03
N LYS A 9 -14.42 -10.66 -0.91
CA LYS A 9 -13.27 -11.55 -0.69
C LYS A 9 -12.05 -10.85 -0.02
N MET A 10 -11.94 -9.52 -0.13
CA MET A 10 -10.83 -8.76 0.46
C MET A 10 -10.96 -8.53 1.97
N GLU A 11 -12.18 -8.36 2.52
CA GLU A 11 -12.36 -8.31 3.98
C GLU A 11 -11.91 -9.62 4.63
N ASN A 12 -12.10 -10.73 3.90
CA ASN A 12 -11.62 -12.04 4.30
C ASN A 12 -10.07 -12.15 4.30
N ILE A 13 -9.34 -11.46 3.39
CA ILE A 13 -7.87 -11.47 3.37
C ILE A 13 -7.31 -10.87 4.66
N GLN A 14 -7.73 -9.67 5.02
CA GLN A 14 -7.25 -8.99 6.22
C GLN A 14 -7.52 -9.82 7.48
N GLU A 15 -8.70 -10.43 7.57
CA GLU A 15 -9.08 -11.26 8.70
C GLU A 15 -8.24 -12.54 8.79
N ILE A 16 -8.09 -13.27 7.68
CA ILE A 16 -7.26 -14.48 7.61
C ILE A 16 -5.80 -14.17 7.96
N VAL A 17 -5.25 -13.09 7.41
CA VAL A 17 -3.87 -12.70 7.65
C VAL A 17 -3.69 -12.23 9.10
N ARG A 18 -4.66 -11.51 9.65
CA ARG A 18 -4.68 -11.06 11.06
C ARG A 18 -4.64 -12.25 12.03
N GLU A 19 -5.45 -13.26 11.80
CA GLU A 19 -5.45 -14.45 12.65
C GLU A 19 -4.11 -15.21 12.56
N ARG A 20 -3.52 -15.32 11.37
CA ARG A 20 -2.17 -15.87 11.22
C ARG A 20 -1.11 -15.03 11.95
N ALA A 21 -1.19 -13.69 11.88
CA ALA A 21 -0.25 -12.79 12.54
C ALA A 21 -0.34 -12.84 14.08
N LYS A 22 -1.50 -13.17 14.64
CA LYS A 22 -1.67 -13.38 16.08
C LYS A 22 -1.12 -14.72 16.54
N SER A 23 -1.17 -15.75 15.70
CA SER A 23 -0.83 -17.14 16.08
C SER A 23 0.62 -17.52 15.80
N HIS A 24 1.37 -16.71 15.04
CA HIS A 24 2.73 -17.00 14.64
C HIS A 24 3.64 -15.79 14.83
N GLU A 25 4.88 -16.04 15.24
CA GLU A 25 5.92 -15.00 15.32
C GLU A 25 6.20 -14.35 13.97
N LYS A 26 6.19 -15.16 12.89
CA LYS A 26 6.33 -14.69 11.50
C LYS A 26 5.20 -15.22 10.63
N VAL A 27 4.75 -14.41 9.69
CA VAL A 27 3.65 -14.78 8.80
C VAL A 27 4.18 -15.35 7.49
N TYR A 28 3.60 -16.48 7.06
CA TYR A 28 3.96 -17.25 5.87
C TYR A 28 2.87 -17.21 4.80
N ALA A 29 3.23 -17.67 3.59
CA ALA A 29 2.32 -17.90 2.46
C ALA A 29 1.46 -16.69 2.08
N LEU A 30 2.01 -15.47 2.23
CA LEU A 30 1.32 -14.22 1.89
C LEU A 30 1.18 -14.02 0.39
N MET A 31 2.13 -14.55 -0.40
CA MET A 31 2.08 -14.46 -1.86
C MET A 31 0.86 -15.18 -2.45
N SER A 32 0.28 -16.17 -1.79
CA SER A 32 -0.93 -16.87 -2.22
C SER A 32 -2.15 -15.98 -2.33
N PHE A 33 -2.18 -14.86 -1.60
CA PHE A 33 -3.25 -13.87 -1.69
C PHE A 33 -3.18 -13.02 -2.95
N VAL A 34 -2.01 -12.95 -3.62
CA VAL A 34 -1.89 -12.28 -4.91
C VAL A 34 -2.35 -13.25 -6.01
N ASN A 35 -3.65 -13.36 -6.15
CA ASN A 35 -4.33 -14.26 -7.10
C ASN A 35 -5.35 -13.49 -7.94
N LYS A 36 -5.88 -14.14 -8.97
CA LYS A 36 -6.80 -13.54 -9.95
C LYS A 36 -8.05 -12.93 -9.30
N ASP A 37 -8.65 -13.64 -8.35
CA ASP A 37 -9.88 -13.18 -7.69
C ASP A 37 -9.65 -11.91 -6.88
N ASN A 38 -8.54 -11.84 -6.13
CA ASN A 38 -8.18 -10.68 -5.33
C ASN A 38 -7.75 -9.50 -6.19
N LEU A 39 -7.01 -9.74 -7.29
CA LEU A 39 -6.70 -8.69 -8.27
C LEU A 39 -7.98 -8.13 -8.92
N LYS A 40 -8.96 -8.98 -9.26
CA LYS A 40 -10.29 -8.53 -9.72
C LYS A 40 -11.03 -7.71 -8.68
N ALA A 41 -10.95 -8.09 -7.42
CA ALA A 41 -11.59 -7.34 -6.33
C ALA A 41 -10.97 -5.94 -6.19
N VAL A 42 -9.64 -5.83 -6.28
CA VAL A 42 -8.94 -4.53 -6.32
C VAL A 42 -9.33 -3.74 -7.56
N HIS A 43 -9.36 -4.37 -8.75
CA HIS A 43 -9.77 -3.73 -10.00
C HIS A 43 -11.17 -3.08 -9.88
N ARG A 44 -12.14 -3.79 -9.29
CA ARG A 44 -13.50 -3.25 -9.08
C ARG A 44 -13.51 -2.00 -8.20
N LYS A 45 -12.64 -1.94 -7.18
CA LYS A 45 -12.50 -0.81 -6.25
C LYS A 45 -11.73 0.38 -6.84
N GLN A 46 -10.97 0.20 -7.94
CA GLN A 46 -10.24 1.31 -8.56
C GLN A 46 -11.20 2.35 -9.14
N ASP A 47 -10.89 3.63 -8.88
CA ASP A 47 -11.60 4.74 -9.49
C ASP A 47 -11.27 4.83 -10.99
N ARG A 48 -12.29 5.09 -11.83
CA ARG A 48 -12.16 5.23 -13.29
C ARG A 48 -11.41 6.48 -13.70
N ASN A 49 -11.51 7.53 -12.88
CA ASN A 49 -10.96 8.85 -13.20
C ASN A 49 -9.47 9.01 -12.78
N LYS A 50 -8.83 7.95 -12.26
CA LYS A 50 -7.42 8.05 -11.89
C LYS A 50 -6.52 8.18 -13.10
N ALA A 51 -5.62 9.15 -13.05
CA ALA A 51 -4.61 9.36 -14.09
C ALA A 51 -3.76 8.09 -14.32
N PRO A 52 -3.43 7.75 -15.58
CA PRO A 52 -2.60 6.59 -15.90
C PRO A 52 -1.14 6.80 -15.48
N GLY A 53 -0.42 5.69 -15.31
CA GLY A 53 1.02 5.68 -15.09
C GLY A 53 1.80 6.00 -16.36
N MET A 54 3.07 5.60 -16.40
CA MET A 54 3.92 5.81 -17.59
C MET A 54 3.50 4.99 -18.82
N ASP A 55 2.78 3.90 -18.61
CA ASP A 55 2.25 3.00 -19.65
C ASP A 55 1.00 3.56 -20.35
N GLY A 56 0.43 4.65 -19.86
CA GLY A 56 -0.80 5.23 -20.40
C GLY A 56 -2.06 4.39 -20.20
N ILE A 57 -1.97 3.26 -19.50
CA ILE A 57 -3.08 2.33 -19.31
C ILE A 57 -4.06 2.88 -18.25
N THR A 58 -5.33 3.05 -18.67
CA THR A 58 -6.43 3.41 -17.78
C THR A 58 -7.20 2.17 -17.30
N LYS A 59 -8.06 2.33 -16.30
CA LYS A 59 -8.97 1.25 -15.89
C LYS A 59 -9.81 0.75 -17.04
N GLU A 60 -10.34 1.65 -17.84
CA GLU A 60 -11.23 1.34 -18.97
C GLU A 60 -10.52 0.54 -20.06
N THR A 61 -9.30 0.95 -20.44
CA THR A 61 -8.51 0.22 -21.44
C THR A 61 -8.10 -1.16 -20.94
N TYR A 62 -7.75 -1.30 -19.68
CA TYR A 62 -7.39 -2.59 -19.08
C TYR A 62 -8.59 -3.53 -18.95
N GLU A 63 -9.78 -3.00 -18.66
CA GLU A 63 -11.04 -3.73 -18.48
C GLU A 63 -11.48 -4.46 -19.76
N ARG A 64 -11.14 -3.94 -20.96
CA ARG A 64 -11.51 -4.55 -22.25
C ARG A 64 -11.00 -6.00 -22.40
N ASN A 65 -9.83 -6.32 -21.84
CA ASN A 65 -9.21 -7.65 -21.88
C ASN A 65 -8.84 -8.13 -20.45
N LEU A 66 -9.68 -7.83 -19.46
CA LEU A 66 -9.38 -8.04 -18.02
C LEU A 66 -8.89 -9.46 -17.71
N GLU A 67 -9.59 -10.48 -18.21
CA GLU A 67 -9.27 -11.88 -17.92
C GLU A 67 -7.87 -12.25 -18.44
N THR A 68 -7.60 -11.94 -19.69
CA THR A 68 -6.31 -12.23 -20.34
C THR A 68 -5.17 -11.44 -19.71
N ASN A 69 -5.40 -10.16 -19.39
CA ASN A 69 -4.42 -9.31 -18.75
C ASN A 69 -4.03 -9.85 -17.36
N LEU A 70 -5.03 -10.24 -16.57
CA LEU A 70 -4.77 -10.81 -15.23
C LEU A 70 -4.09 -12.18 -15.29
N ASP A 71 -4.45 -13.03 -16.26
CA ASP A 71 -3.78 -14.32 -16.45
C ASP A 71 -2.31 -14.12 -16.82
N SER A 72 -2.02 -13.22 -17.76
CA SER A 72 -0.66 -12.83 -18.12
C SER A 72 0.13 -12.27 -16.94
N LEU A 73 -0.47 -11.37 -16.14
CA LEU A 73 0.15 -10.80 -14.96
C LEU A 73 0.53 -11.90 -13.95
N ILE A 74 -0.41 -12.80 -13.63
CA ILE A 74 -0.18 -13.90 -12.69
C ILE A 74 0.90 -14.84 -13.22
N GLN A 75 0.90 -15.16 -14.51
CA GLN A 75 1.93 -16.00 -15.11
C GLN A 75 3.31 -15.37 -14.98
N ARG A 76 3.46 -14.08 -15.30
CA ARG A 76 4.71 -13.33 -15.11
C ARG A 76 5.15 -13.28 -13.67
N MET A 77 4.21 -13.17 -12.73
CA MET A 77 4.53 -13.22 -11.28
C MET A 77 5.01 -14.61 -10.86
N LYS A 78 4.35 -15.68 -11.28
CA LYS A 78 4.78 -17.07 -10.99
C LYS A 78 6.17 -17.38 -11.54
N GLN A 79 6.49 -16.86 -12.72
CA GLN A 79 7.81 -17.00 -13.37
C GLN A 79 8.86 -16.02 -12.82
N PHE A 80 8.51 -15.17 -11.86
CA PHE A 80 9.35 -14.08 -11.36
C PHE A 80 9.84 -13.09 -12.44
N SER A 81 9.21 -13.06 -13.59
CA SER A 81 9.52 -12.14 -14.69
C SER A 81 8.83 -10.78 -14.57
N TYR A 82 7.74 -10.69 -13.78
CA TYR A 82 7.08 -9.41 -13.53
C TYR A 82 8.03 -8.42 -12.82
N ARG A 83 8.13 -7.22 -13.41
CA ARG A 83 8.88 -6.09 -12.85
C ARG A 83 7.96 -4.88 -12.84
N PRO A 84 7.78 -4.20 -11.67
CA PRO A 84 7.08 -2.93 -11.64
C PRO A 84 7.74 -1.92 -12.57
N LEU A 85 6.92 -1.10 -13.21
CA LEU A 85 7.40 0.01 -14.02
C LEU A 85 7.80 1.20 -13.12
N PRO A 86 8.71 2.07 -13.59
CA PRO A 86 8.98 3.31 -12.89
C PRO A 86 7.72 4.14 -12.67
N VAL A 87 7.59 4.71 -11.49
CA VAL A 87 6.42 5.51 -11.14
C VAL A 87 6.54 6.90 -11.78
N LYS A 88 5.55 7.31 -12.56
CA LYS A 88 5.53 8.63 -13.21
C LYS A 88 5.32 9.72 -12.15
N ARG A 89 6.27 10.65 -12.01
CA ARG A 89 6.16 11.80 -11.10
C ARG A 89 5.36 12.92 -11.76
N VAL A 90 4.41 13.46 -11.03
CA VAL A 90 3.66 14.67 -11.36
C VAL A 90 3.65 15.61 -10.18
N TYR A 91 3.43 16.90 -10.43
CA TYR A 91 3.40 17.93 -9.39
C TYR A 91 1.99 18.53 -9.29
N ILE A 92 1.48 18.65 -8.08
CA ILE A 92 0.19 19.24 -7.76
C ILE A 92 0.42 20.48 -6.91
N ASP A 93 -0.27 21.58 -7.20
CA ASP A 93 -0.21 22.79 -6.39
C ASP A 93 -0.87 22.62 -5.03
N LYS A 94 -0.19 23.09 -3.97
CA LYS A 94 -0.70 23.09 -2.59
C LYS A 94 -1.55 24.31 -2.24
N GLY A 95 -1.83 25.21 -3.18
CA GLY A 95 -2.60 26.44 -2.94
C GLY A 95 -1.82 27.59 -2.28
N ASN A 96 -0.55 27.38 -1.95
CA ASN A 96 0.33 28.40 -1.32
C ASN A 96 1.61 28.64 -2.14
N GLY A 97 1.58 28.41 -3.45
CA GLY A 97 2.73 28.52 -4.35
C GLY A 97 3.73 27.38 -4.23
N LYS A 98 3.54 26.42 -3.32
CA LYS A 98 4.35 25.23 -3.18
C LYS A 98 3.74 24.06 -3.96
N LYS A 99 4.60 23.26 -4.61
CA LYS A 99 4.18 22.05 -5.32
C LYS A 99 4.41 20.82 -4.44
N ARG A 100 3.50 19.86 -4.55
CA ARG A 100 3.63 18.51 -3.96
C ARG A 100 3.88 17.52 -5.08
N SER A 101 4.92 16.71 -4.95
CA SER A 101 5.14 15.59 -5.85
C SER A 101 4.16 14.45 -5.56
N LEU A 102 3.65 13.84 -6.62
CA LEU A 102 2.77 12.69 -6.55
C LEU A 102 3.26 11.63 -7.53
N GLY A 103 3.30 10.38 -7.10
CA GLY A 103 3.66 9.25 -7.94
C GLY A 103 2.43 8.58 -8.56
N LEU A 104 2.47 8.35 -9.86
CA LEU A 104 1.46 7.63 -10.61
C LEU A 104 2.03 6.28 -11.05
N PRO A 105 1.76 5.18 -10.32
CA PRO A 105 2.17 3.84 -10.74
C PRO A 105 1.37 3.37 -11.96
N SER A 106 1.89 2.40 -12.71
CA SER A 106 1.18 1.76 -13.81
C SER A 106 -0.08 1.04 -13.32
N TYR A 107 -1.00 0.72 -14.23
CA TYR A 107 -2.27 0.16 -13.82
C TYR A 107 -2.12 -1.23 -13.17
N GLU A 108 -1.31 -2.11 -13.74
CA GLU A 108 -1.03 -3.43 -13.15
C GLU A 108 -0.36 -3.33 -11.79
N ASP A 109 0.59 -2.39 -11.65
CA ASP A 109 1.28 -2.15 -10.39
C ASP A 109 0.32 -1.73 -9.28
N ARG A 110 -0.68 -0.88 -9.61
CA ARG A 110 -1.74 -0.51 -8.65
C ARG A 110 -2.56 -1.72 -8.19
N LEU A 111 -2.84 -2.67 -9.09
CA LEU A 111 -3.58 -3.88 -8.73
C LEU A 111 -2.78 -4.74 -7.76
N VAL A 112 -1.51 -4.98 -8.06
CA VAL A 112 -0.61 -5.78 -7.21
C VAL A 112 -0.41 -5.09 -5.86
N GLN A 113 -0.07 -3.80 -5.86
CA GLN A 113 0.08 -2.99 -4.64
C GLN A 113 -1.20 -2.99 -3.80
N GLY A 114 -2.39 -2.92 -4.43
CA GLY A 114 -3.67 -2.96 -3.75
C GLY A 114 -3.88 -4.25 -2.98
N VAL A 115 -3.59 -5.42 -3.57
CA VAL A 115 -3.67 -6.70 -2.87
C VAL A 115 -2.60 -6.78 -1.77
N MET A 116 -1.36 -6.39 -2.06
CA MET A 116 -0.27 -6.42 -1.07
C MET A 116 -0.55 -5.50 0.13
N LYS A 117 -1.17 -4.34 -0.11
CA LYS A 117 -1.62 -3.43 0.95
C LYS A 117 -2.59 -4.12 1.91
N GLU A 118 -3.63 -4.78 1.39
CA GLU A 118 -4.62 -5.47 2.23
C GLU A 118 -3.97 -6.60 3.07
N VAL A 119 -2.98 -7.28 2.49
CA VAL A 119 -2.20 -8.30 3.22
C VAL A 119 -1.36 -7.65 4.34
N LEU A 120 -0.63 -6.58 4.04
CA LEU A 120 0.19 -5.87 5.03
C LEU A 120 -0.66 -5.25 6.14
N GLU A 121 -1.83 -4.69 5.81
CA GLU A 121 -2.79 -4.21 6.81
C GLU A 121 -3.22 -5.34 7.75
N GLY A 122 -3.48 -6.55 7.24
CA GLY A 122 -3.77 -7.71 8.08
C GLY A 122 -2.66 -8.05 9.07
N VAL A 123 -1.39 -7.96 8.64
CA VAL A 123 -0.22 -8.20 9.50
C VAL A 123 -0.06 -7.10 10.55
N TYR A 124 -0.02 -5.84 10.13
CA TYR A 124 0.41 -4.72 10.97
C TYR A 124 -0.69 -4.11 11.82
N GLU A 125 -1.98 -4.28 11.49
CA GLU A 125 -3.08 -3.85 12.35
C GLU A 125 -3.06 -4.52 13.74
N THR A 126 -2.42 -5.68 13.88
CA THR A 126 -2.23 -6.36 15.17
C THR A 126 -1.12 -5.75 16.03
N LYS A 127 -0.25 -4.93 15.42
CA LYS A 127 0.98 -4.40 16.05
C LYS A 127 0.93 -2.91 16.32
N PHE A 128 0.07 -2.17 15.62
CA PHE A 128 -0.06 -0.74 15.81
C PHE A 128 -0.64 -0.39 17.19
N TYR A 129 -0.07 0.61 17.82
CA TYR A 129 -0.59 1.15 19.07
C TYR A 129 -1.98 1.76 18.89
N ASP A 130 -2.78 1.74 19.95
CA ASP A 130 -4.15 2.29 19.93
C ASP A 130 -4.21 3.80 19.71
N PHE A 131 -3.13 4.52 19.98
CA PHE A 131 -3.02 5.96 19.74
C PHE A 131 -2.50 6.30 18.33
N SER A 132 -2.22 5.31 17.47
CA SER A 132 -1.88 5.53 16.05
C SER A 132 -3.16 5.60 15.22
N TYR A 133 -3.37 6.70 14.50
CA TYR A 133 -4.60 6.97 13.74
C TYR A 133 -4.38 7.09 12.23
N GLY A 134 -3.20 7.54 11.79
CA GLY A 134 -2.92 7.85 10.39
C GLY A 134 -3.02 6.64 9.48
N PHE A 135 -3.77 6.77 8.38
CA PHE A 135 -3.89 5.79 7.29
C PHE A 135 -4.37 4.38 7.69
N ARG A 136 -4.95 4.24 8.87
CA ARG A 136 -5.45 2.95 9.38
C ARG A 136 -6.93 2.75 9.06
N PRO A 137 -7.37 1.49 8.77
CA PRO A 137 -8.78 1.17 8.59
C PRO A 137 -9.60 1.53 9.82
N LYS A 138 -10.81 2.07 9.60
CA LYS A 138 -11.77 2.41 10.67
C LYS A 138 -11.27 3.44 11.70
N ARG A 139 -10.16 4.15 11.43
CA ARG A 139 -9.62 5.23 12.25
C ARG A 139 -9.69 6.55 11.48
N ARG A 140 -10.12 7.63 12.11
CA ARG A 140 -10.31 8.93 11.51
C ARG A 140 -9.52 10.01 12.25
N ALA A 141 -9.17 11.09 11.56
CA ALA A 141 -8.53 12.25 12.16
C ALA A 141 -9.35 12.82 13.34
N HIS A 142 -10.69 12.83 13.23
CA HIS A 142 -11.57 13.26 14.30
C HIS A 142 -11.41 12.42 15.58
N ASP A 143 -11.22 11.12 15.46
CA ASP A 143 -11.02 10.23 16.61
C ASP A 143 -9.71 10.57 17.34
N ALA A 144 -8.66 10.95 16.59
CA ALA A 144 -7.40 11.44 17.15
C ALA A 144 -7.60 12.75 17.91
N VAL A 145 -8.30 13.73 17.31
CA VAL A 145 -8.59 15.03 17.94
C VAL A 145 -9.40 14.84 19.21
N LEU A 146 -10.45 14.01 19.20
CA LEU A 146 -11.26 13.72 20.38
C LEU A 146 -10.44 13.08 21.50
N ARG A 147 -9.50 12.19 21.16
CA ARG A 147 -8.61 11.58 22.16
C ARG A 147 -7.66 12.60 22.78
N VAL A 148 -7.05 13.47 21.98
CA VAL A 148 -6.21 14.57 22.49
C VAL A 148 -7.02 15.49 23.40
N ASN A 149 -8.22 15.91 22.96
CA ASN A 149 -9.10 16.74 23.77
C ASN A 149 -9.45 16.08 25.10
N HIS A 150 -9.81 14.78 25.10
CA HIS A 150 -10.08 14.04 26.32
C HIS A 150 -8.89 14.07 27.29
N HIS A 151 -7.67 13.83 26.76
CA HIS A 151 -6.47 13.87 27.61
C HIS A 151 -6.21 15.25 28.20
N ILE A 152 -6.41 16.33 27.46
CA ILE A 152 -6.22 17.70 27.94
C ILE A 152 -7.25 18.05 29.02
N MET A 153 -8.52 17.64 28.82
CA MET A 153 -9.61 18.00 29.73
C MET A 153 -9.61 17.22 31.05
N PHE A 154 -9.17 15.97 31.03
CA PHE A 154 -9.32 15.05 32.16
C PHE A 154 -8.00 14.64 32.84
N ASN A 155 -6.84 15.04 32.31
CA ASN A 155 -5.55 14.80 32.94
C ASN A 155 -4.80 16.11 33.19
N LYS A 156 -3.86 16.09 34.16
CA LYS A 156 -2.97 17.23 34.42
C LYS A 156 -1.94 17.35 33.28
N VAL A 157 -2.26 18.12 32.24
CA VAL A 157 -1.37 18.39 31.10
C VAL A 157 -0.81 19.79 31.23
N ASN A 158 0.52 19.91 31.43
CA ASN A 158 1.21 21.20 31.51
C ASN A 158 1.83 21.61 30.18
N TYR A 159 2.21 20.64 29.32
CA TYR A 159 2.89 20.88 28.04
C TYR A 159 2.34 19.97 26.96
N ILE A 160 2.30 20.49 25.74
CA ILE A 160 2.02 19.74 24.52
C ILE A 160 3.24 19.91 23.62
N VAL A 161 3.82 18.78 23.19
CA VAL A 161 4.95 18.78 22.26
C VAL A 161 4.45 18.25 20.91
N ASP A 162 4.54 19.08 19.87
CA ASP A 162 4.25 18.69 18.49
C ASP A 162 5.56 18.40 17.75
N CYS A 163 5.68 17.21 17.18
CA CYS A 163 6.87 16.77 16.46
C CYS A 163 6.49 16.22 15.09
N ASP A 164 7.21 16.63 14.05
CA ASP A 164 7.07 16.13 12.69
C ASP A 164 8.42 15.70 12.11
N ILE A 165 8.40 14.67 11.26
CA ILE A 165 9.61 14.17 10.59
C ILE A 165 9.68 14.78 9.20
N LYS A 166 10.61 15.71 9.02
CA LYS A 166 10.85 16.38 7.72
C LYS A 166 11.27 15.37 6.66
N GLY A 167 10.54 15.33 5.55
CA GLY A 167 10.88 14.51 4.39
C GLY A 167 10.89 13.00 4.71
N PHE A 168 9.97 12.53 5.57
CA PHE A 168 9.93 11.14 6.00
C PHE A 168 9.97 10.16 4.84
N PHE A 169 9.09 10.31 3.86
CA PHE A 169 8.99 9.39 2.72
C PHE A 169 10.23 9.42 1.82
N ASP A 170 10.89 10.58 1.68
CA ASP A 170 12.10 10.71 0.86
C ASP A 170 13.33 10.10 1.52
N ASN A 171 13.32 9.91 2.84
CA ASN A 171 14.46 9.46 3.63
C ASN A 171 14.35 8.03 4.17
N ILE A 172 13.31 7.28 3.82
CA ILE A 172 13.17 5.88 4.23
C ILE A 172 14.29 5.05 3.59
N ASP A 173 15.20 4.52 4.39
CA ASP A 173 16.25 3.59 3.93
C ASP A 173 15.63 2.23 3.58
N HIS A 174 15.79 1.78 2.33
CA HIS A 174 15.20 0.53 1.85
C HIS A 174 15.71 -0.70 2.60
N ARG A 175 16.98 -0.71 3.05
CA ARG A 175 17.58 -1.84 3.79
C ARG A 175 16.94 -1.98 5.16
N TRP A 176 16.72 -0.86 5.85
CA TRP A 176 16.05 -0.86 7.15
C TRP A 176 14.59 -1.25 7.00
N MET A 177 13.89 -0.71 6.00
CA MET A 177 12.51 -1.10 5.72
C MET A 177 12.38 -2.60 5.47
N MET A 178 13.27 -3.18 4.65
CA MET A 178 13.27 -4.62 4.41
C MET A 178 13.57 -5.43 5.67
N LYS A 179 14.51 -5.00 6.52
CA LYS A 179 14.78 -5.66 7.81
C LYS A 179 13.56 -5.69 8.73
N PHE A 180 12.81 -4.57 8.82
CA PHE A 180 11.58 -4.53 9.61
C PHE A 180 10.52 -5.49 9.05
N LEU A 181 10.36 -5.54 7.75
CA LEU A 181 9.42 -6.46 7.11
C LEU A 181 9.84 -7.93 7.30
N GLU A 182 11.12 -8.26 7.17
CA GLU A 182 11.69 -9.60 7.38
C GLU A 182 11.58 -10.09 8.83
N HIS A 183 11.49 -9.17 9.78
CA HIS A 183 11.23 -9.51 11.17
C HIS A 183 9.88 -10.18 11.34
N ASP A 184 8.85 -9.71 10.65
CA ASP A 184 7.47 -10.15 10.82
C ASP A 184 6.98 -11.10 9.71
N ILE A 185 7.61 -11.06 8.54
CA ILE A 185 7.19 -11.78 7.35
C ILE A 185 8.29 -12.75 6.91
N ALA A 186 7.95 -14.04 6.83
CA ALA A 186 8.85 -15.09 6.38
C ALA A 186 8.68 -15.44 4.89
N ASP A 187 7.66 -14.90 4.20
CA ASP A 187 7.42 -15.15 2.78
C ASP A 187 8.40 -14.38 1.89
N LYS A 188 9.47 -15.06 1.49
CA LYS A 188 10.54 -14.49 0.64
C LYS A 188 10.04 -14.00 -0.73
N ASN A 189 8.98 -14.62 -1.28
CA ASN A 189 8.43 -14.21 -2.57
C ASN A 189 7.63 -12.92 -2.44
N PHE A 190 6.86 -12.78 -1.37
CA PHE A 190 6.14 -11.56 -1.04
C PHE A 190 7.11 -10.38 -0.81
N LEU A 191 8.14 -10.58 0.01
CA LEU A 191 9.19 -9.59 0.27
C LEU A 191 9.98 -9.21 -0.98
N ARG A 192 10.22 -10.16 -1.90
CA ARG A 192 10.85 -9.88 -3.20
C ARG A 192 10.07 -8.86 -4.02
N TYR A 193 8.74 -8.93 -4.03
CA TYR A 193 7.92 -7.97 -4.76
C TYR A 193 7.89 -6.61 -4.07
N ILE A 194 7.85 -6.55 -2.75
CA ILE A 194 8.01 -5.27 -2.03
C ILE A 194 9.33 -4.62 -2.41
N LYS A 195 10.45 -5.37 -2.37
CA LYS A 195 11.76 -4.86 -2.78
C LYS A 195 11.75 -4.35 -4.22
N ARG A 196 11.09 -5.07 -5.16
CA ARG A 196 10.99 -4.62 -6.56
C ARG A 196 10.23 -3.30 -6.69
N PHE A 197 9.17 -3.08 -5.92
CA PHE A 197 8.46 -1.81 -5.89
C PHE A 197 9.32 -0.67 -5.34
N LEU A 198 10.11 -0.93 -4.31
CA LEU A 198 11.00 0.08 -3.73
C LEU A 198 12.09 0.54 -4.71
N ILE A 199 12.66 -0.40 -5.48
CA ILE A 199 13.75 -0.11 -6.44
C ILE A 199 13.26 0.19 -7.87
N GLY A 200 11.95 0.17 -8.12
CA GLY A 200 11.36 0.34 -9.46
C GLY A 200 11.65 1.70 -10.11
N GLY A 201 12.08 2.66 -9.32
CA GLY A 201 12.48 3.99 -9.80
C GLY A 201 11.32 4.94 -10.05
N ILE A 202 11.68 6.16 -10.37
CA ILE A 202 10.76 7.27 -10.64
C ILE A 202 11.08 7.82 -12.02
N LEU A 203 10.05 7.95 -12.86
CA LEU A 203 10.16 8.63 -14.15
C LEU A 203 9.84 10.11 -13.94
N GLU A 204 10.81 10.96 -14.12
CA GLU A 204 10.71 12.41 -14.02
C GLU A 204 11.37 13.06 -15.23
N GLU A 205 10.68 13.94 -15.94
CA GLU A 205 11.18 14.64 -17.14
C GLU A 205 11.83 13.72 -18.18
N GLY A 206 11.26 12.53 -18.40
CA GLY A 206 11.76 11.55 -19.35
C GLY A 206 12.97 10.74 -18.89
N LYS A 207 13.47 10.96 -17.66
CA LYS A 207 14.59 10.20 -17.09
C LYS A 207 14.11 9.30 -15.96
N VAL A 208 14.66 8.09 -15.90
CA VAL A 208 14.42 7.17 -14.79
C VAL A 208 15.45 7.38 -13.71
N ILE A 209 15.00 7.78 -12.54
CA ILE A 209 15.83 8.00 -11.36
C ILE A 209 15.59 6.81 -10.40
N THR A 210 16.67 6.15 -10.01
CA THR A 210 16.64 5.08 -9.00
C THR A 210 17.36 5.54 -7.75
N SER A 211 16.86 5.13 -6.59
CA SER A 211 17.45 5.45 -5.29
C SER A 211 17.39 4.24 -4.38
N ASP A 212 18.30 4.15 -3.43
CA ASP A 212 18.27 3.21 -2.31
C ASP A 212 17.50 3.75 -1.08
N LYS A 213 16.94 4.95 -1.23
CA LYS A 213 16.14 5.65 -0.21
C LYS A 213 14.85 6.19 -0.81
N GLY A 214 13.91 6.36 0.06
CA GLY A 214 12.64 6.99 -0.22
C GLY A 214 11.59 6.05 -0.81
N THR A 215 10.37 6.44 -0.63
CA THR A 215 9.21 5.81 -1.26
C THR A 215 8.42 6.88 -1.99
N VAL A 216 7.91 6.54 -3.17
CA VAL A 216 7.04 7.47 -3.88
C VAL A 216 5.73 7.58 -3.12
N GLU A 217 5.37 8.80 -2.75
CA GLU A 217 4.06 9.06 -2.15
C GLU A 217 2.97 8.81 -3.19
N CYS A 218 2.40 7.61 -3.16
CA CYS A 218 1.27 7.23 -3.99
C CYS A 218 -0.02 7.49 -3.23
N GLN A 219 -0.95 8.27 -3.78
CA GLN A 219 -2.31 8.31 -3.26
C GLN A 219 -3.05 7.03 -3.64
N ILE A 220 -2.83 5.97 -2.87
CA ILE A 220 -3.71 4.81 -2.86
C ILE A 220 -4.78 5.10 -1.80
N LYS A 221 -5.81 5.84 -2.21
CA LYS A 221 -7.07 5.92 -1.45
C LYS A 221 -8.01 4.85 -1.95
#